data_6124f5fd06db8202111c3fef07bec093
#
_entry.id   6124f5fd06db8202111c3fef07bec093
#
_cell.length_a   1.000
_cell.length_b   1.000
_cell.length_c   1.000
_cell.angle_alpha   90.00
_cell.angle_beta   90.00
_cell.angle_gamma   90.00
#
_symmetry.space_group_name_H-M   'P 1'
#
loop_
_entity.id
_entity.type
_entity.pdbx_description
1 polymer ?
#
loop_
_entity_poly.entity_id
_entity_poly.type
_entity_poly.pdbx_seq_one_letter_code
_entity_poly.pdbx_strand_id
1 'polypeptide(L)'
;DSSGSRGITIVNEPSGLREAYHNALDRSRKEYVLVEEKLEGTEIGVDGMVQGGKLVFLAPHEKFVYHTDKITIPAGHGFPYLGSERLQKEIEKQMRLAVKALGLDNCSVNADVFVDNEKGKAWIIEMGGRTGATCIPELISMYYGFDFYEKILQNALGQPVGFTPEKEGVPCMAKLLMSPVDGMITEINERKLERMREKGIAIKLDFPVGHAVEAMQNGTTRIGQVVMEADCVEQLDQTISRVYHCIKVDGTSLEELWKR
;
A
#
# COMPACT_ATOMS: atom_id res chain seq x y z
N ASP A 1 -7.02 -0.79 -18.64
CA ASP A 1 -5.73 -0.81 -19.33
C ASP A 1 -4.90 0.47 -19.10
N SER A 2 -5.24 1.22 -18.07
CA SER A 2 -4.41 2.30 -17.53
C SER A 2 -4.03 2.00 -16.08
N SER A 3 -3.07 2.71 -15.52
CA SER A 3 -2.58 2.53 -14.15
C SER A 3 -2.51 3.88 -13.42
N GLY A 4 -2.43 3.85 -12.08
CA GLY A 4 -2.29 5.06 -11.26
C GLY A 4 -3.52 5.95 -11.33
N SER A 5 -4.70 5.36 -11.31
CA SER A 5 -6.02 6.04 -11.29
C SER A 5 -6.27 6.97 -12.50
N ARG A 6 -5.50 6.85 -13.58
CA ARG A 6 -5.69 7.67 -14.79
C ARG A 6 -6.97 7.26 -15.52
N GLY A 7 -7.85 8.24 -15.80
CA GLY A 7 -9.13 8.02 -16.46
C GLY A 7 -10.25 7.53 -15.51
N ILE A 8 -9.98 7.46 -14.20
CA ILE A 8 -11.02 7.20 -13.20
C ILE A 8 -11.66 8.53 -12.82
N THR A 9 -12.98 8.55 -12.78
CA THR A 9 -13.77 9.71 -12.34
C THR A 9 -14.91 9.24 -11.46
N ILE A 10 -15.04 9.80 -10.26
CA ILE A 10 -16.20 9.60 -9.41
C ILE A 10 -17.28 10.58 -9.87
N VAL A 11 -18.44 10.04 -10.24
CA VAL A 11 -19.59 10.83 -10.71
C VAL A 11 -20.65 10.83 -9.62
N ASN A 12 -20.92 12.00 -9.05
CA ASN A 12 -21.94 12.17 -8.01
C ASN A 12 -23.30 12.55 -8.61
N GLU A 13 -23.32 13.20 -9.80
CA GLU A 13 -24.52 13.67 -10.46
C GLU A 13 -24.56 13.19 -11.92
N PRO A 14 -25.73 12.80 -12.46
CA PRO A 14 -25.83 12.31 -13.84
C PRO A 14 -25.28 13.25 -14.91
N SER A 15 -25.27 14.56 -14.65
CA SER A 15 -24.73 15.58 -15.56
C SER A 15 -23.22 15.41 -15.84
N GLY A 16 -22.45 14.86 -14.89
CA GLY A 16 -21.01 14.61 -15.05
C GLY A 16 -20.66 13.35 -15.84
N LEU A 17 -21.64 12.49 -16.14
CA LEU A 17 -21.39 11.18 -16.75
C LEU A 17 -20.73 11.26 -18.14
N ARG A 18 -21.14 12.22 -18.97
CA ARG A 18 -20.59 12.39 -20.32
C ARG A 18 -19.11 12.75 -20.29
N GLU A 19 -18.74 13.69 -19.42
CA GLU A 19 -17.34 14.12 -19.27
C GLU A 19 -16.48 12.98 -18.71
N ALA A 20 -16.97 12.28 -17.68
CA ALA A 20 -16.31 11.12 -17.10
C ALA A 20 -16.09 9.99 -18.12
N TYR A 21 -17.09 9.72 -18.97
CA TYR A 21 -16.99 8.74 -20.05
C TYR A 21 -15.86 9.09 -21.03
N HIS A 22 -15.80 10.33 -21.52
CA HIS A 22 -14.75 10.76 -22.45
C HIS A 22 -13.38 10.74 -21.79
N ASN A 23 -13.25 11.21 -20.54
CA ASN A 23 -12.00 11.14 -19.79
C ASN A 23 -11.48 9.69 -19.66
N ALA A 24 -12.36 8.74 -19.40
CA ALA A 24 -11.99 7.33 -19.33
C ALA A 24 -11.61 6.76 -20.71
N LEU A 25 -12.38 7.08 -21.75
CA LEU A 25 -12.15 6.60 -23.11
C LEU A 25 -10.82 7.12 -23.69
N ASP A 26 -10.48 8.38 -23.45
CA ASP A 26 -9.23 9.01 -23.90
C ASP A 26 -7.98 8.36 -23.30
N ARG A 27 -8.13 7.66 -22.18
CA ARG A 27 -7.06 6.90 -21.49
C ARG A 27 -7.08 5.41 -21.79
N SER A 28 -8.16 4.91 -22.39
CA SER A 28 -8.34 3.51 -22.73
C SER A 28 -7.71 3.19 -24.09
N ARG A 29 -7.25 1.95 -24.24
CA ARG A 29 -6.89 1.33 -25.53
C ARG A 29 -8.04 0.50 -26.10
N LYS A 30 -9.18 0.52 -25.42
CA LYS A 30 -10.39 -0.20 -25.77
C LYS A 30 -11.49 0.77 -26.20
N GLU A 31 -12.48 0.28 -26.93
CA GLU A 31 -13.63 1.06 -27.37
C GLU A 31 -14.77 1.11 -26.31
N TYR A 32 -14.47 0.70 -25.08
CA TYR A 32 -15.42 0.70 -23.97
C TYR A 32 -14.76 1.18 -22.68
N VAL A 33 -15.59 1.59 -21.74
CA VAL A 33 -15.20 1.97 -20.38
C VAL A 33 -15.98 1.11 -19.38
N LEU A 34 -15.42 0.96 -18.16
CA LEU A 34 -16.12 0.35 -17.03
C LEU A 34 -16.89 1.43 -16.28
N VAL A 35 -18.13 1.11 -15.91
CA VAL A 35 -18.96 1.93 -15.02
C VAL A 35 -19.40 1.03 -13.87
N GLU A 36 -19.05 1.45 -12.66
CA GLU A 36 -19.24 0.64 -11.47
C GLU A 36 -19.97 1.44 -10.39
N GLU A 37 -20.64 0.75 -9.49
CA GLU A 37 -21.17 1.35 -8.27
C GLU A 37 -20.01 1.86 -7.41
N LYS A 38 -20.12 3.11 -6.92
CA LYS A 38 -19.18 3.62 -5.92
C LYS A 38 -19.42 2.93 -4.60
N LEU A 39 -18.44 2.15 -4.15
CA LEU A 39 -18.46 1.54 -2.83
C LEU A 39 -18.10 2.55 -1.74
N GLU A 40 -18.69 2.38 -0.56
CA GLU A 40 -18.33 3.11 0.65
C GLU A 40 -17.66 2.15 1.64
N GLY A 41 -16.58 2.61 2.27
CA GLY A 41 -15.80 1.81 3.21
C GLY A 41 -14.31 2.17 3.19
N THR A 42 -13.46 1.24 3.56
CA THR A 42 -12.01 1.41 3.65
C THR A 42 -11.30 0.51 2.65
N GLU A 43 -10.30 1.02 1.98
CA GLU A 43 -9.42 0.23 1.12
C GLU A 43 -8.30 -0.37 1.93
N ILE A 44 -8.09 -1.68 1.78
CA ILE A 44 -7.00 -2.44 2.40
C ILE A 44 -6.21 -3.19 1.33
N GLY A 45 -4.97 -3.57 1.66
CA GLY A 45 -4.21 -4.51 0.84
C GLY A 45 -4.35 -5.93 1.37
N VAL A 46 -4.28 -6.89 0.45
CA VAL A 46 -4.28 -8.31 0.81
C VAL A 46 -3.26 -9.03 -0.05
N ASP A 47 -2.17 -9.46 0.55
CA ASP A 47 -1.19 -10.32 -0.11
C ASP A 47 -1.39 -11.79 0.28
N GLY A 48 -0.89 -12.69 -0.54
CA GLY A 48 -1.03 -14.12 -0.27
C GLY A 48 -0.18 -14.97 -1.18
N MET A 49 -0.34 -16.29 -1.01
CA MET A 49 0.34 -17.29 -1.82
C MET A 49 -0.64 -18.35 -2.30
N VAL A 50 -0.54 -18.70 -3.58
CA VAL A 50 -1.30 -19.77 -4.21
C VAL A 50 -0.35 -20.91 -4.55
N GLN A 51 -0.72 -22.15 -4.17
CA GLN A 51 0.01 -23.35 -4.49
C GLN A 51 -0.97 -24.47 -4.83
N GLY A 52 -0.77 -25.15 -5.96
CA GLY A 52 -1.67 -26.20 -6.44
C GLY A 52 -3.11 -25.68 -6.65
N GLY A 53 -3.27 -24.45 -7.16
CA GLY A 53 -4.57 -23.80 -7.38
C GLY A 53 -5.32 -23.41 -6.10
N LYS A 54 -4.68 -23.47 -4.93
CA LYS A 54 -5.28 -23.16 -3.63
C LYS A 54 -4.56 -22.00 -2.96
N LEU A 55 -5.33 -21.09 -2.38
CA LEU A 55 -4.78 -20.05 -1.49
C LEU A 55 -4.29 -20.73 -0.21
N VAL A 56 -2.96 -20.76 0.00
CA VAL A 56 -2.29 -21.44 1.13
C VAL A 56 -1.81 -20.46 2.21
N PHE A 57 -1.71 -19.18 1.88
CA PHE A 57 -1.35 -18.11 2.81
C PHE A 57 -2.13 -16.84 2.46
N LEU A 58 -2.51 -16.08 3.48
CA LEU A 58 -3.21 -14.80 3.34
C LEU A 58 -2.72 -13.82 4.41
N ALA A 59 -2.38 -12.62 3.99
CA ALA A 59 -1.87 -11.54 4.82
C ALA A 59 -2.63 -10.23 4.52
N PRO A 60 -3.82 -10.02 5.10
CA PRO A 60 -4.46 -8.71 5.06
C PRO A 60 -3.63 -7.68 5.82
N HIS A 61 -3.54 -6.47 5.30
CA HIS A 61 -2.77 -5.40 5.91
C HIS A 61 -3.42 -4.03 5.66
N GLU A 62 -3.17 -3.10 6.55
CA GLU A 62 -3.60 -1.71 6.39
C GLU A 62 -2.94 -1.10 5.14
N LYS A 63 -3.70 -0.31 4.40
CA LYS A 63 -3.23 0.47 3.28
C LYS A 63 -3.32 1.95 3.60
N PHE A 64 -2.17 2.61 3.73
CA PHE A 64 -2.13 4.04 3.95
C PHE A 64 -2.26 4.76 2.61
N VAL A 65 -3.10 5.77 2.58
CA VAL A 65 -3.36 6.55 1.38
C VAL A 65 -3.34 8.04 1.71
N TYR A 66 -2.90 8.83 0.76
CA TYR A 66 -3.09 10.28 0.78
C TYR A 66 -4.28 10.61 -0.11
N HIS A 67 -5.24 11.34 0.44
CA HIS A 67 -6.38 11.85 -0.31
C HIS A 67 -6.07 13.25 -0.83
N THR A 68 -6.30 13.46 -2.11
CA THR A 68 -6.33 14.77 -2.74
C THR A 68 -7.75 15.03 -3.24
N ASP A 69 -8.04 16.25 -3.68
CA ASP A 69 -9.36 16.59 -4.24
C ASP A 69 -9.72 15.75 -5.48
N LYS A 70 -8.75 15.12 -6.13
CA LYS A 70 -8.91 14.43 -7.41
C LYS A 70 -8.65 12.94 -7.36
N ILE A 71 -7.71 12.50 -6.53
CA ILE A 71 -7.21 11.11 -6.53
C ILE A 71 -6.81 10.66 -5.12
N THR A 72 -6.73 9.34 -4.94
CA THR A 72 -6.13 8.69 -3.79
C THR A 72 -4.76 8.14 -4.18
N ILE A 73 -3.73 8.46 -3.39
CA ILE A 73 -2.34 8.09 -3.65
C ILE A 73 -1.91 7.06 -2.62
N PRO A 74 -1.49 5.83 -3.01
CA PRO A 74 -0.93 4.87 -2.08
C PRO A 74 0.31 5.43 -1.39
N ALA A 75 0.32 5.41 -0.07
CA ALA A 75 1.37 5.99 0.77
C ALA A 75 2.15 4.94 1.57
N GLY A 76 1.65 3.72 1.67
CA GLY A 76 2.30 2.66 2.42
C GLY A 76 1.36 1.59 2.91
N HIS A 77 1.91 0.69 3.73
CA HIS A 77 1.21 -0.46 4.29
C HIS A 77 1.64 -0.71 5.73
N GLY A 78 0.79 -1.40 6.50
CA GLY A 78 1.10 -1.74 7.89
C GLY A 78 0.41 -3.00 8.38
N PHE A 79 1.04 -3.67 9.34
CA PHE A 79 0.49 -4.79 10.09
C PHE A 79 0.39 -4.44 11.58
N PRO A 80 -0.56 -5.05 12.32
CA PRO A 80 -1.61 -5.95 11.86
C PRO A 80 -2.76 -5.23 11.17
N TYR A 81 -3.54 -5.96 10.35
CA TYR A 81 -4.87 -5.54 9.96
C TYR A 81 -5.86 -5.81 11.11
N LEU A 82 -6.57 -4.78 11.55
CA LEU A 82 -7.42 -4.83 12.75
C LEU A 82 -8.91 -5.09 12.45
N GLY A 83 -9.23 -5.65 11.28
CA GLY A 83 -10.60 -6.03 10.94
C GLY A 83 -11.17 -7.15 11.82
N SER A 84 -12.49 -7.14 12.04
CA SER A 84 -13.19 -8.16 12.82
C SER A 84 -12.96 -9.56 12.22
N GLU A 85 -13.06 -10.60 13.07
CA GLU A 85 -12.94 -12.00 12.61
C GLU A 85 -13.94 -12.34 11.49
N ARG A 86 -15.16 -11.80 11.55
CA ARG A 86 -16.17 -11.95 10.49
C ARG A 86 -15.67 -11.38 9.17
N LEU A 87 -15.09 -10.19 9.21
CA LEU A 87 -14.58 -9.53 8.02
C LEU A 87 -13.36 -10.24 7.45
N GLN A 88 -12.44 -10.70 8.30
CA GLN A 88 -11.29 -11.50 7.87
C GLN A 88 -11.71 -12.79 7.16
N LYS A 89 -12.74 -13.50 7.66
CA LYS A 89 -13.32 -14.68 6.99
C LYS A 89 -13.97 -14.32 5.63
N GLU A 90 -14.63 -13.16 5.53
CA GLU A 90 -15.20 -12.73 4.25
C GLU A 90 -14.10 -12.36 3.24
N ILE A 91 -13.04 -11.68 3.66
CA ILE A 91 -11.86 -11.39 2.83
C ILE A 91 -11.26 -12.70 2.31
N GLU A 92 -11.00 -13.66 3.20
CA GLU A 92 -10.45 -14.97 2.79
C GLU A 92 -11.34 -15.68 1.77
N LYS A 93 -12.66 -15.67 1.97
CA LYS A 93 -13.64 -16.26 1.05
C LYS A 93 -13.57 -15.59 -0.33
N GLN A 94 -13.57 -14.25 -0.39
CA GLN A 94 -13.51 -13.52 -1.64
C GLN A 94 -12.18 -13.79 -2.38
N MET A 95 -11.05 -13.80 -1.66
CA MET A 95 -9.75 -14.13 -2.23
C MET A 95 -9.69 -15.55 -2.80
N ARG A 96 -10.25 -16.54 -2.10
CA ARG A 96 -10.33 -17.93 -2.61
C ARG A 96 -11.19 -18.04 -3.88
N LEU A 97 -12.30 -17.32 -3.94
CA LEU A 97 -13.16 -17.28 -5.11
C LEU A 97 -12.45 -16.64 -6.31
N ALA A 98 -11.74 -15.52 -6.08
CA ALA A 98 -11.00 -14.83 -7.13
C ALA A 98 -9.83 -15.67 -7.66
N VAL A 99 -9.03 -16.30 -6.80
CA VAL A 99 -7.96 -17.23 -7.18
C VAL A 99 -8.49 -18.32 -8.11
N LYS A 100 -9.63 -18.94 -7.73
CA LYS A 100 -10.28 -19.98 -8.55
C LYS A 100 -10.79 -19.43 -9.88
N ALA A 101 -11.44 -18.25 -9.88
CA ALA A 101 -12.02 -17.66 -11.08
C ALA A 101 -10.96 -17.23 -12.10
N LEU A 102 -9.81 -16.75 -11.61
CA LEU A 102 -8.68 -16.34 -12.45
C LEU A 102 -7.76 -17.50 -12.85
N GLY A 103 -7.95 -18.69 -12.30
CA GLY A 103 -7.11 -19.85 -12.57
C GLY A 103 -5.66 -19.67 -12.11
N LEU A 104 -5.44 -18.91 -11.03
CA LEU A 104 -4.09 -18.66 -10.51
C LEU A 104 -3.52 -19.90 -9.86
N ASP A 105 -2.24 -20.16 -10.13
CA ASP A 105 -1.50 -21.27 -9.52
C ASP A 105 -0.02 -20.94 -9.36
N ASN A 106 0.60 -21.49 -8.30
CA ASN A 106 2.02 -21.40 -7.99
C ASN A 106 2.60 -19.97 -8.10
N CYS A 107 1.87 -19.01 -7.56
CA CYS A 107 2.27 -17.60 -7.55
C CYS A 107 1.89 -16.90 -6.25
N SER A 108 2.58 -15.81 -5.94
CA SER A 108 2.07 -14.84 -4.99
C SER A 108 0.88 -14.09 -5.60
N VAL A 109 0.02 -13.56 -4.74
CA VAL A 109 -1.10 -12.70 -5.16
C VAL A 109 -1.09 -11.44 -4.32
N ASN A 110 -1.46 -10.34 -4.96
CA ASN A 110 -1.71 -9.07 -4.30
C ASN A 110 -3.06 -8.54 -4.78
N ALA A 111 -3.89 -8.11 -3.86
CA ALA A 111 -5.20 -7.55 -4.16
C ALA A 111 -5.43 -6.25 -3.40
N ASP A 112 -6.08 -5.30 -4.06
CA ASP A 112 -6.74 -4.17 -3.43
C ASP A 112 -8.19 -4.57 -3.12
N VAL A 113 -8.58 -4.43 -1.85
CA VAL A 113 -9.87 -4.89 -1.34
C VAL A 113 -10.57 -3.75 -0.63
N PHE A 114 -11.81 -3.50 -0.98
CA PHE A 114 -12.67 -2.56 -0.30
C PHE A 114 -13.47 -3.27 0.80
N VAL A 115 -13.49 -2.72 2.00
CA VAL A 115 -14.14 -3.36 3.15
C VAL A 115 -15.16 -2.43 3.81
N ASP A 116 -16.31 -2.98 4.12
CA ASP A 116 -17.33 -2.36 4.97
C ASP A 116 -17.31 -3.06 6.33
N ASN A 117 -16.70 -2.39 7.31
CA ASN A 117 -16.55 -2.94 8.67
C ASN A 117 -17.89 -3.17 9.37
N GLU A 118 -18.87 -2.31 9.13
CA GLU A 118 -20.19 -2.39 9.79
C GLU A 118 -21.00 -3.58 9.25
N LYS A 119 -21.03 -3.73 7.91
CA LYS A 119 -21.75 -4.83 7.25
C LYS A 119 -20.95 -6.12 7.22
N GLY A 120 -19.63 -6.06 7.48
CA GLY A 120 -18.73 -7.21 7.41
C GLY A 120 -18.63 -7.77 5.99
N LYS A 121 -18.56 -6.90 5.00
CA LYS A 121 -18.46 -7.23 3.57
C LYS A 121 -17.09 -6.82 3.03
N ALA A 122 -16.63 -7.56 2.02
CA ALA A 122 -15.40 -7.27 1.30
C ALA A 122 -15.63 -7.43 -0.20
N TRP A 123 -15.04 -6.53 -0.99
CA TRP A 123 -15.07 -6.54 -2.45
C TRP A 123 -13.65 -6.39 -2.98
N ILE A 124 -13.25 -7.28 -3.88
CA ILE A 124 -11.96 -7.16 -4.56
C ILE A 124 -12.09 -6.10 -5.65
N ILE A 125 -11.23 -5.06 -5.58
CA ILE A 125 -11.13 -4.00 -6.58
C ILE A 125 -10.28 -4.51 -7.75
N GLU A 126 -9.07 -5.00 -7.43
CA GLU A 126 -8.16 -5.61 -8.39
C GLU A 126 -7.34 -6.70 -7.73
N MET A 127 -6.86 -7.66 -8.54
CA MET A 127 -5.96 -8.72 -8.10
C MET A 127 -4.92 -9.00 -9.17
N GLY A 128 -3.66 -9.11 -8.74
CA GLY A 128 -2.54 -9.51 -9.59
C GLY A 128 -1.88 -10.79 -9.10
N GLY A 129 -1.47 -11.66 -10.04
CA GLY A 129 -0.68 -12.87 -9.76
C GLY A 129 0.80 -12.55 -9.50
N ARG A 130 1.06 -11.64 -8.59
CA ARG A 130 2.39 -11.18 -8.17
C ARG A 130 2.32 -10.69 -6.73
N THR A 131 3.47 -10.49 -6.09
CA THR A 131 3.54 -9.83 -4.78
C THR A 131 3.27 -8.32 -4.88
N GLY A 132 2.80 -7.73 -3.81
CA GLY A 132 2.63 -6.29 -3.68
C GLY A 132 3.94 -5.51 -3.74
N ALA A 133 3.84 -4.22 -4.02
CA ALA A 133 4.95 -3.27 -3.99
C ALA A 133 5.06 -2.58 -2.62
N THR A 134 5.91 -1.55 -2.51
CA THR A 134 6.05 -0.71 -1.30
C THR A 134 6.42 -1.52 -0.06
N CYS A 135 7.45 -2.39 -0.20
CA CYS A 135 8.03 -3.20 0.88
C CYS A 135 7.06 -4.19 1.54
N ILE A 136 6.01 -4.64 0.84
CA ILE A 136 5.08 -5.64 1.39
C ILE A 136 5.78 -6.96 1.72
N PRO A 137 6.68 -7.53 0.87
CA PRO A 137 7.39 -8.75 1.23
C PRO A 137 8.23 -8.61 2.50
N GLU A 138 8.87 -7.45 2.69
CA GLU A 138 9.64 -7.13 3.90
C GLU A 138 8.73 -7.05 5.13
N LEU A 139 7.56 -6.41 5.00
CA LEU A 139 6.60 -6.32 6.09
C LEU A 139 6.02 -7.67 6.47
N ILE A 140 5.71 -8.54 5.49
CA ILE A 140 5.25 -9.91 5.75
C ILE A 140 6.34 -10.68 6.48
N SER A 141 7.60 -10.60 6.03
CA SER A 141 8.74 -11.24 6.68
C SER A 141 8.93 -10.71 8.10
N MET A 142 8.83 -9.40 8.29
CA MET A 142 8.96 -8.74 9.58
C MET A 142 7.85 -9.15 10.55
N TYR A 143 6.61 -9.24 10.09
CA TYR A 143 5.46 -9.56 10.94
C TYR A 143 5.35 -11.05 11.27
N TYR A 144 5.56 -11.95 10.30
CA TYR A 144 5.39 -13.39 10.48
C TYR A 144 6.67 -14.13 10.87
N GLY A 145 7.85 -13.51 10.72
CA GLY A 145 9.13 -14.05 11.13
C GLY A 145 9.84 -14.94 10.11
N PHE A 146 9.25 -15.25 8.97
CA PHE A 146 9.86 -16.03 7.90
C PHE A 146 10.27 -15.16 6.70
N ASP A 147 11.23 -15.57 5.90
CA ASP A 147 11.63 -14.87 4.68
C ASP A 147 10.60 -15.09 3.57
N PHE A 148 9.76 -14.08 3.30
CA PHE A 148 8.72 -14.17 2.29
C PHE A 148 9.28 -14.22 0.87
N TYR A 149 10.43 -13.62 0.59
CA TYR A 149 11.10 -13.75 -0.71
C TYR A 149 11.54 -15.19 -0.97
N GLU A 150 12.09 -15.86 0.05
CA GLU A 150 12.43 -17.27 -0.05
C GLU A 150 11.17 -18.12 -0.34
N LYS A 151 10.07 -17.85 0.35
CA LYS A 151 8.78 -18.54 0.11
C LYS A 151 8.28 -18.34 -1.32
N ILE A 152 8.40 -17.13 -1.87
CA ILE A 152 8.04 -16.85 -3.28
C ILE A 152 8.89 -17.69 -4.23
N LEU A 153 10.20 -17.74 -4.02
CA LEU A 153 11.13 -18.50 -4.88
C LEU A 153 10.87 -20.01 -4.77
N GLN A 154 10.71 -20.54 -3.58
CA GLN A 154 10.38 -21.96 -3.36
C GLN A 154 9.08 -22.34 -4.07
N ASN A 155 8.03 -21.52 -3.94
CA ASN A 155 6.75 -21.75 -4.62
C ASN A 155 6.90 -21.72 -6.16
N ALA A 156 7.65 -20.76 -6.70
CA ALA A 156 7.90 -20.66 -8.13
C ALA A 156 8.69 -21.87 -8.68
N LEU A 157 9.52 -22.48 -7.86
CA LEU A 157 10.24 -23.73 -8.18
C LEU A 157 9.38 -24.99 -7.99
N GLY A 158 8.11 -24.86 -7.61
CA GLY A 158 7.21 -25.99 -7.35
C GLY A 158 7.50 -26.75 -6.06
N GLN A 159 8.27 -26.19 -5.15
CA GLN A 159 8.57 -26.79 -3.86
C GLN A 159 7.41 -26.57 -2.90
N PRO A 160 7.07 -27.54 -2.02
CA PRO A 160 6.09 -27.33 -0.97
C PRO A 160 6.51 -26.21 -0.01
N VAL A 161 5.62 -25.26 0.26
CA VAL A 161 5.92 -24.10 1.11
C VAL A 161 4.99 -24.07 2.31
N GLY A 162 5.56 -23.95 3.51
CA GLY A 162 4.83 -23.72 4.76
C GLY A 162 4.82 -22.24 5.14
N PHE A 163 3.72 -21.81 5.75
CA PHE A 163 3.49 -20.41 6.18
C PHE A 163 3.12 -20.33 7.66
N THR A 164 3.69 -21.20 8.48
CA THR A 164 3.52 -21.11 9.94
C THR A 164 4.32 -19.90 10.43
N PRO A 165 3.72 -18.96 11.17
CA PRO A 165 4.45 -17.87 11.81
C PRO A 165 5.56 -18.39 12.70
N GLU A 166 6.75 -17.80 12.60
CA GLU A 166 7.94 -18.19 13.38
C GLU A 166 8.13 -17.32 14.63
N LYS A 167 7.36 -16.24 14.73
CA LYS A 167 7.32 -15.35 15.89
C LYS A 167 5.91 -14.77 16.09
N GLU A 168 5.68 -14.21 17.27
CA GLU A 168 4.53 -13.33 17.50
C GLU A 168 4.72 -12.04 16.70
N GLY A 169 3.69 -11.64 15.94
CA GLY A 169 3.74 -10.44 15.11
C GLY A 169 3.73 -9.17 15.97
N VAL A 170 4.66 -8.29 15.70
CA VAL A 170 4.68 -6.93 16.27
C VAL A 170 4.25 -5.93 15.19
N PRO A 171 3.59 -4.80 15.56
CA PRO A 171 3.19 -3.79 14.60
C PRO A 171 4.38 -3.34 13.75
N CYS A 172 4.18 -3.30 12.44
CA CYS A 172 5.20 -2.84 11.49
C CYS A 172 4.57 -2.04 10.35
N MET A 173 5.36 -1.17 9.75
CA MET A 173 4.92 -0.21 8.74
C MET A 173 6.00 0.01 7.68
N ALA A 174 5.56 0.12 6.43
CA ALA A 174 6.32 0.75 5.35
C ALA A 174 5.56 1.99 4.88
N LYS A 175 6.24 3.13 4.81
CA LYS A 175 5.62 4.39 4.37
C LYS A 175 6.52 5.14 3.40
N LEU A 176 5.92 5.66 2.32
CA LEU A 176 6.57 6.54 1.39
C LEU A 176 6.63 7.96 1.99
N LEU A 177 7.78 8.58 1.90
CA LEU A 177 7.97 9.99 2.27
C LEU A 177 7.66 10.85 1.05
N MET A 178 6.67 11.70 1.15
CA MET A 178 6.21 12.56 0.05
C MET A 178 6.04 13.99 0.53
N SER A 179 6.17 14.95 -0.40
CA SER A 179 5.85 16.37 -0.13
C SER A 179 4.42 16.67 -0.56
N PRO A 180 3.63 17.39 0.25
CA PRO A 180 2.32 17.89 -0.19
C PRO A 180 2.42 19.12 -1.10
N VAL A 181 3.60 19.70 -1.26
CA VAL A 181 3.87 20.92 -2.04
C VAL A 181 5.08 20.73 -2.95
N ASP A 182 5.12 21.48 -4.05
CA ASP A 182 6.35 21.66 -4.82
C ASP A 182 7.37 22.46 -4.00
N GLY A 183 8.66 22.26 -4.22
CA GLY A 183 9.71 22.99 -3.54
C GLY A 183 11.08 22.35 -3.68
N MET A 184 12.01 22.77 -2.84
CA MET A 184 13.38 22.25 -2.80
C MET A 184 13.70 21.67 -1.44
N ILE A 185 14.35 20.51 -1.38
CA ILE A 185 14.90 19.98 -0.12
C ILE A 185 16.00 20.93 0.35
N THR A 186 15.73 21.69 1.40
CA THR A 186 16.68 22.69 1.94
C THR A 186 17.49 22.16 3.11
N GLU A 187 17.00 21.15 3.82
CA GLU A 187 17.68 20.56 4.98
C GLU A 187 17.29 19.09 5.16
N ILE A 188 18.28 18.25 5.47
CA ILE A 188 18.10 16.89 5.96
C ILE A 188 18.95 16.74 7.24
N ASN A 189 18.32 16.43 8.36
CA ASN A 189 19.04 16.20 9.62
C ASN A 189 19.56 14.75 9.67
N GLU A 190 20.63 14.49 8.90
CA GLU A 190 21.24 13.15 8.80
C GLU A 190 21.65 12.58 10.15
N ARG A 191 22.14 13.41 11.09
CA ARG A 191 22.52 12.94 12.43
C ARG A 191 21.36 12.34 13.21
N LYS A 192 20.14 12.90 13.06
CA LYS A 192 18.94 12.35 13.69
C LYS A 192 18.47 11.10 12.98
N LEU A 193 18.48 11.09 11.64
CA LEU A 193 18.09 9.92 10.84
C LEU A 193 19.02 8.74 11.11
N GLU A 194 20.33 8.98 11.21
CA GLU A 194 21.31 7.92 11.51
C GLU A 194 21.05 7.26 12.87
N ARG A 195 20.77 8.05 13.89
CA ARG A 195 20.38 7.51 15.20
C ARG A 195 19.10 6.66 15.18
N MET A 196 18.21 6.92 14.23
CA MET A 196 17.01 6.10 14.02
C MET A 196 17.38 4.80 13.29
N ARG A 197 18.28 4.86 12.28
CA ARG A 197 18.80 3.68 11.57
C ARG A 197 19.54 2.74 12.53
N GLU A 198 20.37 3.29 13.45
CA GLU A 198 21.05 2.53 14.52
C GLU A 198 20.06 1.79 15.45
N LYS A 199 18.80 2.24 15.52
CA LYS A 199 17.72 1.58 16.27
C LYS A 199 16.89 0.61 15.43
N GLY A 200 17.33 0.27 14.22
CA GLY A 200 16.67 -0.70 13.35
C GLY A 200 15.59 -0.13 12.43
N ILE A 201 15.43 1.19 12.37
CA ILE A 201 14.48 1.83 11.44
C ILE A 201 15.16 1.97 10.07
N ALA A 202 14.66 1.27 9.05
CA ALA A 202 15.19 1.40 7.70
C ALA A 202 14.65 2.68 7.05
N ILE A 203 15.52 3.68 6.91
CA ILE A 203 15.19 4.98 6.29
C ILE A 203 16.06 5.15 5.06
N LYS A 204 15.44 5.21 3.88
CA LYS A 204 16.10 5.50 2.62
C LYS A 204 15.56 6.80 2.07
N LEU A 205 16.44 7.75 1.78
CA LEU A 205 16.12 8.95 1.00
C LEU A 205 16.62 8.76 -0.44
N ASP A 206 15.80 9.13 -1.38
CA ASP A 206 16.11 8.98 -2.81
C ASP A 206 16.85 10.22 -3.36
N PHE A 207 16.80 11.36 -2.63
CA PHE A 207 17.36 12.63 -3.09
C PHE A 207 18.12 13.36 -1.97
N PRO A 208 19.21 14.09 -2.32
CA PRO A 208 19.98 14.91 -1.40
C PRO A 208 19.35 16.31 -1.20
N VAL A 209 19.92 17.08 -0.28
CA VAL A 209 19.66 18.53 -0.17
C VAL A 209 19.98 19.21 -1.51
N GLY A 210 19.15 20.18 -1.90
CA GLY A 210 19.23 20.89 -3.17
C GLY A 210 18.44 20.24 -4.32
N HIS A 211 17.77 19.09 -4.08
CA HIS A 211 16.90 18.47 -5.08
C HIS A 211 15.52 19.12 -5.07
N ALA A 212 14.99 19.42 -6.26
CA ALA A 212 13.62 19.89 -6.43
C ALA A 212 12.64 18.72 -6.24
N VAL A 213 11.63 18.89 -5.44
CA VAL A 213 10.56 17.92 -5.22
C VAL A 213 9.25 18.46 -5.75
N GLU A 214 8.44 17.55 -6.27
CA GLU A 214 7.08 17.84 -6.73
C GLU A 214 6.07 17.49 -5.64
N ALA A 215 4.99 18.26 -5.58
CA ALA A 215 3.82 17.87 -4.81
C ALA A 215 3.37 16.47 -5.22
N MET A 216 2.96 15.67 -4.26
CA MET A 216 2.57 14.28 -4.51
C MET A 216 1.47 14.18 -5.58
N GLN A 217 1.73 13.38 -6.60
CA GLN A 217 0.80 13.09 -7.68
C GLN A 217 0.51 11.58 -7.80
N ASN A 218 1.48 10.79 -7.39
CA ASN A 218 1.43 9.32 -7.42
C ASN A 218 2.61 8.76 -6.61
N GLY A 219 2.73 7.45 -6.48
CA GLY A 219 3.79 6.80 -5.70
C GLY A 219 5.23 7.01 -6.24
N THR A 220 5.40 7.59 -7.44
CA THR A 220 6.74 7.88 -8.00
C THR A 220 7.29 9.24 -7.58
N THR A 221 6.46 10.16 -7.08
CA THR A 221 6.88 11.48 -6.56
C THR A 221 7.39 11.42 -5.11
N ARG A 222 7.82 10.25 -4.65
CA ARG A 222 8.35 10.06 -3.31
C ARG A 222 9.74 10.71 -3.16
N ILE A 223 10.02 11.17 -1.95
CA ILE A 223 11.34 11.65 -1.51
C ILE A 223 12.19 10.50 -0.96
N GLY A 224 11.53 9.45 -0.48
CA GLY A 224 12.16 8.29 0.13
C GLY A 224 11.13 7.34 0.72
N GLN A 225 11.59 6.44 1.57
CA GLN A 225 10.73 5.48 2.27
C GLN A 225 11.26 5.13 3.66
N VAL A 226 10.35 4.70 4.53
CA VAL A 226 10.65 4.19 5.87
C VAL A 226 10.04 2.81 6.02
N VAL A 227 10.80 1.86 6.60
CA VAL A 227 10.30 0.54 7.03
C VAL A 227 10.71 0.33 8.47
N MET A 228 9.78 -0.05 9.32
CA MET A 228 10.03 -0.19 10.76
C MET A 228 9.04 -1.11 11.45
N GLU A 229 9.43 -1.60 12.62
CA GLU A 229 8.55 -2.24 13.62
C GLU A 229 8.55 -1.44 14.92
N ALA A 230 7.54 -1.63 15.77
CA ALA A 230 7.43 -1.01 17.07
C ALA A 230 6.54 -1.85 18.00
N ASP A 231 6.57 -1.57 19.30
CA ASP A 231 5.77 -2.30 20.29
C ASP A 231 4.26 -2.04 20.14
N CYS A 232 3.87 -0.88 19.58
CA CYS A 232 2.48 -0.53 19.30
C CYS A 232 2.35 0.40 18.09
N VAL A 233 1.15 0.49 17.53
CA VAL A 233 0.84 1.31 16.34
C VAL A 233 1.12 2.79 16.56
N GLU A 234 0.83 3.32 17.75
CA GLU A 234 1.08 4.72 18.09
C GLU A 234 2.55 5.10 18.02
N GLN A 235 3.46 4.17 18.33
CA GLN A 235 4.91 4.41 18.20
C GLN A 235 5.34 4.48 16.74
N LEU A 236 4.69 3.74 15.83
CA LEU A 236 4.93 3.85 14.40
C LEU A 236 4.62 5.25 13.90
N ASP A 237 3.45 5.80 14.24
CA ASP A 237 3.04 7.16 13.84
C ASP A 237 3.96 8.24 14.41
N GLN A 238 4.33 8.12 15.69
CA GLN A 238 5.29 9.04 16.30
C GLN A 238 6.65 9.00 15.62
N THR A 239 7.07 7.84 15.16
CA THR A 239 8.36 7.67 14.48
C THR A 239 8.32 8.29 13.08
N ILE A 240 7.24 8.11 12.33
CA ILE A 240 7.03 8.80 11.05
C ILE A 240 7.05 10.32 11.23
N SER A 241 6.37 10.85 12.23
CA SER A 241 6.37 12.28 12.56
C SER A 241 7.81 12.81 12.81
N ARG A 242 8.62 12.04 13.55
CA ARG A 242 10.03 12.39 13.79
C ARG A 242 10.88 12.36 12.51
N VAL A 243 10.64 11.41 11.61
CA VAL A 243 11.33 11.35 10.31
C VAL A 243 10.93 12.55 9.46
N TYR A 244 9.65 12.88 9.36
CA TYR A 244 9.16 14.06 8.63
C TYR A 244 9.74 15.36 9.17
N HIS A 245 9.92 15.48 10.49
CA HIS A 245 10.56 16.64 11.10
C HIS A 245 12.04 16.81 10.71
N CYS A 246 12.71 15.73 10.28
CA CYS A 246 14.13 15.76 9.86
C CYS A 246 14.34 16.27 8.43
N ILE A 247 13.29 16.42 7.62
CA ILE A 247 13.37 16.81 6.21
C ILE A 247 12.62 18.11 6.02
N LYS A 248 13.28 19.14 5.45
CA LYS A 248 12.64 20.43 5.16
C LYS A 248 12.60 20.69 3.66
N VAL A 249 11.45 21.16 3.23
CA VAL A 249 11.20 21.70 1.88
C VAL A 249 10.96 23.19 2.03
N ASP A 250 11.76 24.01 1.34
CA ASP A 250 11.75 25.48 1.43
C ASP A 250 11.75 26.00 2.87
N GLY A 251 12.58 25.39 3.73
CA GLY A 251 12.75 25.76 5.14
C GLY A 251 11.68 25.25 6.10
N THR A 252 10.59 24.66 5.61
CA THR A 252 9.49 24.11 6.42
C THR A 252 9.62 22.58 6.50
N SER A 253 9.47 22.00 7.70
CA SER A 253 9.53 20.52 7.83
C SER A 253 8.36 19.83 7.13
N LEU A 254 8.59 18.62 6.61
CA LEU A 254 7.49 17.83 6.03
C LEU A 254 6.36 17.61 7.05
N GLU A 255 6.68 17.47 8.33
CA GLU A 255 5.66 17.31 9.38
C GLU A 255 4.73 18.54 9.46
N GLU A 256 5.30 19.75 9.40
CA GLU A 256 4.51 21.00 9.41
C GLU A 256 3.72 21.18 8.12
N LEU A 257 4.29 20.80 6.97
CA LEU A 257 3.61 20.85 5.69
C LEU A 257 2.38 19.92 5.64
N TRP A 258 2.46 18.75 6.27
CA TRP A 258 1.33 17.80 6.34
C TRP A 258 0.23 18.18 7.36
N LYS A 259 0.49 19.15 8.25
CA LYS A 259 -0.48 19.66 9.21
C LYS A 259 -1.28 20.87 8.71
N ARG A 260 -0.88 21.44 7.58
CA ARG A 260 -1.56 22.56 6.89
C ARG A 260 -2.68 22.05 5.98
#